data_f15213f916b6f181f23c13f1d9179f1f
#
_entry.id   f15213f916b6f181f23c13f1d9179f1f
#
_cell.length_a   1.000
_cell.length_b   1.000
_cell.length_c   1.000
_cell.angle_alpha   90.00
_cell.angle_beta   90.00
_cell.angle_gamma   90.00
#
_symmetry.space_group_name_H-M   'P 1'
#
loop_
_entity.id
_entity.type
_entity.pdbx_description
1 polymer ?
#
loop_
_entity_poly.entity_id
_entity_poly.type
_entity_poly.pdbx_seq_one_letter_code
_entity_poly.pdbx_strand_id
1 'polypeptide(L)'
;MDTNILLESGTNELEILEFTLGDNHYGINVAKIREILSYQKVTPVPNTHPSVEGIFMPREVMITVINLKKCLGMEDDGQEGLFIITNFNKLDVAFHVDQVVGIHRVSWLSLIHIS
;
A
#
# COMPACT_ATOMS: atom_id res chain seq x y z
N MET A 1 -2.08 -7.98 -29.08
CA MET A 1 -2.88 -8.59 -28.06
C MET A 1 -2.16 -8.60 -26.73
N ASP A 2 -2.60 -7.75 -25.89
CA ASP A 2 -1.88 -7.52 -24.65
C ASP A 2 -1.97 -8.71 -23.70
N THR A 3 -3.09 -9.42 -23.75
CA THR A 3 -3.27 -10.59 -22.93
C THR A 3 -2.21 -11.65 -23.23
N ASN A 4 -1.86 -11.80 -24.50
CA ASN A 4 -0.84 -12.74 -24.88
C ASN A 4 0.52 -12.35 -24.34
N ILE A 5 0.79 -11.07 -24.29
CA ILE A 5 2.06 -10.59 -23.78
C ILE A 5 2.21 -10.98 -22.30
N LEU A 6 1.15 -10.81 -21.52
CA LEU A 6 1.17 -11.19 -20.12
C LEU A 6 1.43 -12.68 -19.95
N LEU A 7 0.80 -13.49 -20.78
CA LEU A 7 0.99 -14.93 -20.70
C LEU A 7 2.40 -15.32 -21.13
N GLU A 8 2.92 -14.68 -22.15
CA GLU A 8 4.24 -14.99 -22.65
C GLU A 8 5.34 -14.64 -21.65
N SER A 9 5.12 -13.62 -20.88
CA SER A 9 6.11 -13.25 -19.87
C SER A 9 6.10 -14.21 -18.69
N GLY A 10 5.17 -15.14 -18.66
CA GLY A 10 5.07 -16.07 -17.55
C GLY A 10 4.48 -15.44 -16.31
N THR A 11 3.97 -14.22 -16.42
CA THR A 11 3.46 -13.48 -15.28
C THR A 11 1.95 -13.41 -15.31
N ASN A 12 1.31 -14.57 -15.51
CA ASN A 12 -0.13 -14.62 -15.40
C ASN A 12 -0.60 -14.65 -13.95
N GLU A 13 0.34 -14.49 -13.02
CA GLU A 13 0.04 -14.42 -11.59
C GLU A 13 0.45 -13.08 -11.03
N LEU A 14 -0.34 -12.61 -10.09
CA LEU A 14 -0.02 -11.44 -9.30
C LEU A 14 0.23 -11.86 -7.86
N GLU A 15 1.15 -11.18 -7.21
CA GLU A 15 1.29 -11.31 -5.77
C GLU A 15 0.68 -10.09 -5.12
N ILE A 16 -0.26 -10.33 -4.22
CA ILE A 16 -1.00 -9.26 -3.54
C ILE A 16 -0.71 -9.36 -2.05
N LEU A 17 -0.29 -8.25 -1.46
CA LEU A 17 -0.16 -8.16 -0.01
C LEU A 17 -1.50 -7.75 0.56
N GLU A 18 -2.04 -8.58 1.43
CA GLU A 18 -3.31 -8.29 2.11
C GLU A 18 -3.02 -7.54 3.41
N PHE A 19 -3.70 -6.43 3.61
CA PHE A 19 -3.58 -5.65 4.83
C PHE A 19 -4.97 -5.23 5.31
N THR A 20 -5.05 -4.74 6.53
CA THR A 20 -6.32 -4.35 7.11
C THR A 20 -6.37 -2.88 7.45
N LEU A 21 -7.57 -2.31 7.34
CA LEU A 21 -7.93 -0.99 7.83
C LEU A 21 -9.23 -1.17 8.60
N GLY A 22 -9.14 -1.10 9.94
CA GLY A 22 -10.29 -1.45 10.77
C GLY A 22 -10.67 -2.91 10.54
N ASP A 23 -11.94 -3.14 10.24
CA ASP A 23 -12.42 -4.49 9.98
C ASP A 23 -12.38 -4.89 8.51
N ASN A 24 -11.88 -4.01 7.66
CA ASN A 24 -11.87 -4.24 6.22
C ASN A 24 -10.51 -4.72 5.75
N HIS A 25 -10.52 -5.54 4.71
CA HIS A 25 -9.32 -6.10 4.12
C HIS A 25 -9.11 -5.51 2.72
N TYR A 26 -7.87 -5.19 2.43
CA TYR A 26 -7.47 -4.59 1.15
C TYR A 26 -6.22 -5.28 0.65
N GLY A 27 -5.91 -5.07 -0.61
CA GLY A 27 -4.72 -5.65 -1.20
C GLY A 27 -3.94 -4.64 -2.00
N ILE A 28 -2.63 -4.83 -2.02
CA ILE A 28 -1.74 -4.02 -2.84
C ILE A 28 -0.75 -4.93 -3.55
N ASN A 29 -0.45 -4.59 -4.79
CA ASN A 29 0.48 -5.37 -5.60
C ASN A 29 1.88 -5.33 -4.97
N VAL A 30 2.42 -6.51 -4.69
CA VAL A 30 3.74 -6.64 -4.06
C VAL A 30 4.81 -5.95 -4.88
N ALA A 31 4.65 -5.92 -6.21
CA ALA A 31 5.64 -5.28 -7.07
C ALA A 31 5.80 -3.78 -6.80
N LYS A 32 4.84 -3.15 -6.16
CA LYS A 32 4.93 -1.72 -5.83
C LYS A 32 5.54 -1.48 -4.46
N ILE A 33 5.73 -2.52 -3.67
CA ILE A 33 6.18 -2.38 -2.30
C ILE A 33 7.70 -2.43 -2.26
N ARG A 34 8.28 -1.47 -1.55
CA ARG A 34 9.71 -1.47 -1.32
C ARG A 34 10.05 -2.05 0.04
N GLU A 35 9.25 -1.73 1.03
CA GLU A 35 9.58 -2.09 2.41
C GLU A 35 8.34 -2.00 3.28
N ILE A 36 8.30 -2.77 4.35
CA ILE A 36 7.25 -2.68 5.36
C ILE A 36 7.94 -2.40 6.68
N LEU A 37 7.53 -1.33 7.33
CA LEU A 37 8.12 -0.91 8.59
C LEU A 37 7.06 -0.82 9.67
N SER A 38 7.46 -1.00 10.92
CA SER A 38 6.59 -0.68 12.04
C SER A 38 6.40 0.83 12.09
N TYR A 39 5.38 1.28 12.82
CA TYR A 39 5.06 2.69 12.92
C TYR A 39 6.27 3.51 13.34
N GLN A 40 6.46 4.62 12.67
CA GLN A 40 7.53 5.57 12.97
C GLN A 40 6.89 6.91 13.28
N LYS A 41 7.61 7.72 14.06
CA LYS A 41 7.12 9.07 14.35
C LYS A 41 7.09 9.89 13.07
N VAL A 42 5.95 10.53 12.84
CA VAL A 42 5.71 11.32 11.64
C VAL A 42 5.70 12.81 12.01
N THR A 43 6.36 13.62 11.19
CA THR A 43 6.35 15.07 11.37
C THR A 43 5.22 15.64 10.52
N PRO A 44 4.21 16.24 11.15
CA PRO A 44 3.11 16.85 10.39
C PRO A 44 3.59 17.99 9.51
N VAL A 45 2.98 18.13 8.34
CA VAL A 45 3.27 19.20 7.41
C VAL A 45 2.00 20.03 7.25
N PRO A 46 2.05 21.34 7.52
CA PRO A 46 0.84 22.17 7.43
C PRO A 46 0.39 22.35 5.98
N ASN A 47 -0.89 22.63 5.83
CA ASN A 47 -1.50 22.98 4.53
C ASN A 47 -1.43 21.83 3.52
N THR A 48 -1.46 20.59 3.99
CA THR A 48 -1.53 19.43 3.12
C THR A 48 -2.94 18.84 3.16
N HIS A 49 -3.20 17.91 2.26
CA HIS A 49 -4.47 17.21 2.24
C HIS A 49 -4.69 16.49 3.57
N PRO A 50 -5.93 16.44 4.09
CA PRO A 50 -6.19 15.80 5.38
C PRO A 50 -5.74 14.35 5.50
N SER A 51 -5.64 13.62 4.40
CA SER A 51 -5.18 12.24 4.45
C SER A 51 -3.66 12.11 4.59
N VAL A 52 -2.93 13.22 4.44
CA VAL A 52 -1.47 13.21 4.63
C VAL A 52 -1.18 13.38 6.12
N GLU A 53 -0.59 12.35 6.75
CA GLU A 53 -0.19 12.46 8.14
C GLU A 53 1.01 13.37 8.32
N GLY A 54 1.92 13.35 7.36
CA GLY A 54 3.13 14.12 7.42
C GLY A 54 4.24 13.42 6.67
N ILE A 55 5.46 13.62 7.13
CA ILE A 55 6.64 13.01 6.51
C ILE A 55 7.47 12.31 7.57
N PHE A 56 8.25 11.32 7.15
CA PHE A 56 9.33 10.80 7.97
C PHE A 56 10.53 10.54 7.06
N MET A 57 11.70 10.45 7.68
CA MET A 57 12.94 10.39 6.89
C MET A 57 13.82 9.25 7.38
N PRO A 58 13.51 8.01 6.98
CA PRO A 58 14.41 6.90 7.26
C PRO A 58 15.64 7.04 6.36
N ARG A 59 16.82 6.99 6.95
CA ARG A 59 18.06 7.02 6.17
C ARG A 59 18.12 8.20 5.19
N GLU A 60 17.64 9.35 5.63
CA GLU A 60 17.71 10.62 4.88
C GLU A 60 16.88 10.66 3.60
N VAL A 61 15.96 9.72 3.43
CA VAL A 61 15.01 9.76 2.32
C VAL A 61 13.68 10.30 2.84
N MET A 62 13.20 11.37 2.21
CA MET A 62 11.92 11.96 2.63
C MET A 62 10.78 11.14 2.08
N ILE A 63 9.92 10.66 2.97
CA ILE A 63 8.78 9.84 2.59
C ILE A 63 7.51 10.49 3.12
N THR A 64 6.53 10.68 2.24
CA THR A 64 5.22 11.19 2.62
C THR A 64 4.37 10.05 3.15
N VAL A 65 3.77 10.26 4.32
CA VAL A 65 2.93 9.25 4.97
C VAL A 65 1.47 9.56 4.70
N ILE A 66 0.76 8.62 4.11
CA ILE A 66 -0.66 8.73 3.81
C ILE A 66 -1.44 7.85 4.78
N ASN A 67 -2.38 8.46 5.49
CA ASN A 67 -3.30 7.71 6.34
C ASN A 67 -4.43 7.18 5.48
N LEU A 68 -4.39 5.89 5.15
CA LEU A 68 -5.39 5.32 4.27
C LEU A 68 -6.80 5.34 4.85
N LYS A 69 -6.93 5.21 6.16
CA LYS A 69 -8.26 5.31 6.77
C LYS A 69 -8.90 6.66 6.47
N LYS A 70 -8.16 7.72 6.66
CA LYS A 70 -8.67 9.07 6.34
C LYS A 70 -8.91 9.23 4.86
N CYS A 71 -8.02 8.67 4.04
CA CYS A 71 -8.16 8.76 2.59
C CYS A 71 -9.46 8.11 2.11
N LEU A 72 -9.88 7.04 2.77
CA LEU A 72 -11.07 6.31 2.41
C LEU A 72 -12.31 6.73 3.21
N GLY A 73 -12.19 7.79 3.99
CA GLY A 73 -13.33 8.29 4.76
C GLY A 73 -13.67 7.46 5.99
N MET A 74 -12.74 6.66 6.47
CA MET A 74 -12.94 5.83 7.65
C MET A 74 -12.48 6.56 8.90
N GLU A 75 -13.04 6.19 10.03
CA GLU A 75 -12.58 6.73 11.30
C GLU A 75 -11.22 6.16 11.65
N ASP A 76 -10.35 7.03 12.17
CA ASP A 76 -9.03 6.65 12.63
C ASP A 76 -9.12 6.36 14.13
N ASP A 77 -8.88 5.10 14.49
CA ASP A 77 -8.96 4.68 15.90
C ASP A 77 -7.64 4.85 16.64
N GLY A 78 -6.66 5.47 16.01
CA GLY A 78 -5.40 5.76 16.67
C GLY A 78 -4.44 4.60 16.77
N GLN A 79 -4.69 3.49 16.10
CA GLN A 79 -3.76 2.38 16.12
C GLN A 79 -2.45 2.77 15.45
N GLU A 80 -1.33 2.34 16.03
CA GLU A 80 -0.03 2.63 15.45
C GLU A 80 0.16 1.93 14.11
N GLY A 81 -0.08 0.64 14.07
CA GLY A 81 -0.04 -0.11 12.83
C GLY A 81 1.33 -0.18 12.19
N LEU A 82 1.32 -0.18 10.85
CA LEU A 82 2.51 -0.38 10.03
C LEU A 82 2.52 0.61 8.88
N PHE A 83 3.72 0.83 8.33
CA PHE A 83 3.89 1.58 7.10
C PHE A 83 4.24 0.63 5.96
N ILE A 84 3.48 0.69 4.88
CA ILE A 84 3.82 0.00 3.64
C ILE A 84 4.44 1.04 2.72
N ILE A 85 5.75 0.95 2.51
CA ILE A 85 6.48 1.92 1.70
C ILE A 85 6.45 1.46 0.26
N THR A 86 5.93 2.33 -0.59
CA THR A 86 5.74 2.05 -2.00
C THR A 86 6.45 3.10 -2.84
N ASN A 87 6.69 2.74 -4.09
CA ASN A 87 7.26 3.68 -5.05
C ASN A 87 6.32 3.78 -6.24
N PHE A 88 5.77 4.96 -6.45
CA PHE A 88 4.92 5.26 -7.60
C PHE A 88 5.53 6.43 -8.36
N ASN A 89 5.84 6.20 -9.63
CA ASN A 89 6.37 7.28 -10.49
C ASN A 89 7.57 7.99 -9.85
N LYS A 90 8.49 7.21 -9.29
CA LYS A 90 9.70 7.71 -8.63
C LYS A 90 9.42 8.49 -7.35
N LEU A 91 8.24 8.39 -6.81
CA LEU A 91 7.87 9.03 -5.56
C LEU A 91 7.66 7.98 -4.49
N ASP A 92 8.34 8.17 -3.36
CA ASP A 92 8.20 7.24 -2.24
C ASP A 92 7.06 7.70 -1.34
N VAL A 93 6.14 6.79 -1.10
CA VAL A 93 4.95 7.04 -0.30
C VAL A 93 4.79 5.89 0.69
N ALA A 94 4.53 6.22 1.94
CA ALA A 94 4.24 5.22 2.96
C ALA A 94 2.74 5.23 3.24
N PHE A 95 2.10 4.09 3.10
CA PHE A 95 0.70 3.95 3.46
C PHE A 95 0.61 3.44 4.89
N HIS A 96 -0.06 4.20 5.74
CA HIS A 96 -0.27 3.82 7.13
C HIS A 96 -1.48 2.91 7.21
N VAL A 97 -1.25 1.67 7.61
CA VAL A 97 -2.30 0.64 7.69
C VAL A 97 -2.28 0.01 9.08
N ASP A 98 -3.29 -0.79 9.38
CA ASP A 98 -3.37 -1.41 10.70
C ASP A 98 -2.48 -2.63 10.82
N GLN A 99 -2.66 -3.61 9.95
CA GLN A 99 -1.92 -4.86 10.00
C GLN A 99 -1.71 -5.43 8.61
N VAL A 100 -0.69 -6.26 8.50
CA VAL A 100 -0.45 -7.04 7.29
C VAL A 100 -0.85 -8.47 7.60
N VAL A 101 -1.68 -9.04 6.74
CA VAL A 101 -2.19 -10.39 6.92
C VAL A 101 -1.30 -11.42 6.24
N GLY A 102 -0.92 -11.16 5.00
CA GLY A 102 -0.09 -12.08 4.26
C GLY A 102 -0.07 -11.78 2.78
N ILE A 103 0.61 -12.64 2.03
CA ILE A 103 0.74 -12.48 0.58
C ILE A 103 -0.04 -13.58 -0.10
N HIS A 104 -0.81 -13.20 -1.12
CA HIS A 104 -1.62 -14.12 -1.89
C HIS A 104 -1.20 -14.08 -3.35
N ARG A 105 -1.17 -15.24 -3.97
CA ARG A 105 -0.97 -15.31 -5.41
C ARG A 105 -2.31 -15.44 -6.08
N VAL A 106 -2.57 -14.56 -7.03
CA VAL A 106 -3.83 -14.52 -7.74
C VAL A 106 -3.54 -14.66 -9.22
N SER A 107 -4.20 -15.61 -9.87
CA SER A 107 -4.03 -15.81 -11.29
C SER A 107 -4.80 -14.75 -12.07
N TRP A 108 -4.15 -14.16 -13.08
CA TRP A 108 -4.84 -13.24 -13.99
C TRP A 108 -6.07 -13.88 -14.60
N LEU A 109 -5.96 -15.17 -14.95
CA LEU A 109 -7.10 -15.86 -15.55
C LEU A 109 -8.26 -15.96 -14.58
N SER A 110 -7.98 -16.16 -13.28
CA SER A 110 -9.02 -16.18 -12.29
C SER A 110 -9.72 -14.84 -12.19
N LEU A 111 -8.94 -13.76 -12.26
CA LEU A 111 -9.50 -12.41 -12.18
C LEU A 111 -10.41 -12.12 -13.38
N ILE A 112 -10.00 -12.58 -14.55
CA ILE A 112 -10.77 -12.35 -15.76
C ILE A 112 -12.10 -13.11 -15.73
N HIS A 113 -12.09 -14.29 -15.12
CA HIS A 113 -13.29 -15.14 -15.08
C HIS A 113 -14.25 -14.78 -13.95
N ILE A 114 -13.87 -13.91 -13.08
CA ILE A 114 -14.78 -13.41 -12.04
C ILE A 114 -15.57 -12.26 -12.64
N SER A 115 -16.71 -12.51 -13.11
CA SER A 115 -17.50 -11.41 -13.69
C SER A 115 -18.97 -11.59 -13.40
#